data_b50cd1213a0b705db949f52b8c65c189
#
_entry.id   b50cd1213a0b705db949f52b8c65c189
#
_cell.length_a   1.000
_cell.length_b   1.000
_cell.length_c   1.000
_cell.angle_alpha   90.00
_cell.angle_beta   90.00
_cell.angle_gamma   90.00
#
_symmetry.space_group_name_H-M   'P 1'
#
loop_
_entity.id
_entity.type
_entity.pdbx_description
1 polymer ?
#
loop_
_entity_poly.entity_id
_entity_poly.type
_entity_poly.pdbx_seq_one_letter_code
_entity_poly.pdbx_strand_id
1 'polypeptide(L)'
;MFFRKVVYIGESEGQTIYVHIDEPRNPLAAPKSKFLDTEASRGNRKHIVWLICGLLAFSSLMQFFPETRFFTGTYSYGTLIYFLLIWLLETILLLVIVERALYKNVALAQPISKENFRRAVDSNLFWNNFSDKKVTLGKKLFAWFFTVFMAVMGLAGPISILSMLVLKMMGTPIGSELFPLSLMGILPAVAVLLLWLNNMIRWLKAVERYRNSRVKK
;
A
#
# COMPACT_ATOMS: atom_id res chain seq x y z
N MET A 1 -19.05 -4.75 -9.24
CA MET A 1 -18.63 -5.39 -7.99
C MET A 1 -17.28 -4.83 -7.61
N PHE A 2 -17.24 -3.90 -6.65
CA PHE A 2 -16.07 -3.06 -6.35
C PHE A 2 -14.89 -3.78 -5.64
N PHE A 3 -15.07 -5.02 -5.19
CA PHE A 3 -14.04 -5.72 -4.42
C PHE A 3 -13.65 -7.03 -5.08
N ARG A 4 -12.34 -7.33 -5.09
CA ARG A 4 -11.85 -8.63 -5.55
C ARG A 4 -12.40 -9.76 -4.67
N LYS A 5 -12.83 -10.85 -5.30
CA LYS A 5 -13.26 -12.05 -4.57
C LYS A 5 -12.08 -12.83 -3.97
N VAL A 6 -10.90 -12.67 -4.53
CA VAL A 6 -9.66 -13.35 -4.10
C VAL A 6 -8.85 -12.42 -3.21
N VAL A 7 -8.46 -12.90 -2.03
CA VAL A 7 -7.66 -12.18 -1.04
C VAL A 7 -6.27 -12.81 -0.96
N TYR A 8 -5.23 -12.00 -1.11
CA TYR A 8 -3.86 -12.38 -0.84
C TYR A 8 -3.68 -12.60 0.67
N ILE A 9 -3.13 -13.75 1.06
CA ILE A 9 -2.96 -14.14 2.47
C ILE A 9 -1.52 -13.94 2.92
N GLY A 10 -0.56 -14.38 2.13
CA GLY A 10 0.86 -14.35 2.45
C GLY A 10 1.64 -15.24 1.49
N GLU A 11 2.80 -15.68 1.92
CA GLU A 11 3.71 -16.49 1.12
C GLU A 11 4.09 -17.76 1.86
N SER A 12 4.24 -18.85 1.14
CA SER A 12 4.76 -20.13 1.63
C SER A 12 5.50 -20.86 0.52
N GLU A 13 6.67 -21.39 0.80
CA GLU A 13 7.46 -22.24 -0.11
C GLU A 13 7.67 -21.64 -1.52
N GLY A 14 7.99 -20.34 -1.57
CA GLY A 14 8.20 -19.67 -2.86
C GLY A 14 6.92 -19.36 -3.64
N GLN A 15 5.74 -19.59 -3.06
CA GLN A 15 4.44 -19.34 -3.68
C GLN A 15 3.65 -18.27 -2.95
N THR A 16 2.80 -17.56 -3.66
CA THR A 16 1.80 -16.64 -3.10
C THR A 16 0.50 -17.37 -2.83
N ILE A 17 -0.04 -17.21 -1.64
CA ILE A 17 -1.22 -17.90 -1.17
C ILE A 17 -2.43 -16.96 -1.18
N TYR A 18 -3.54 -17.47 -1.68
CA TYR A 18 -4.79 -16.74 -1.81
C TYR A 18 -5.95 -17.53 -1.23
N VAL A 19 -7.02 -16.83 -0.88
CA VAL A 19 -8.31 -17.42 -0.51
C VAL A 19 -9.43 -16.72 -1.26
N HIS A 20 -10.33 -17.51 -1.80
CA HIS A 20 -11.57 -17.00 -2.35
C HIS A 20 -12.55 -16.72 -1.19
N ILE A 21 -13.11 -15.51 -1.13
CA ILE A 21 -13.98 -15.10 -0.01
C ILE A 21 -15.23 -15.97 0.07
N ASP A 22 -15.76 -16.39 -1.07
CA ASP A 22 -16.97 -17.21 -1.15
C ASP A 22 -16.67 -18.70 -0.86
N GLU A 23 -15.41 -19.14 -1.10
CA GLU A 23 -14.96 -20.52 -0.88
C GLU A 23 -13.71 -20.59 0.01
N PRO A 24 -13.81 -20.24 1.29
CA PRO A 24 -12.65 -20.14 2.16
C PRO A 24 -12.01 -21.51 2.51
N ARG A 25 -12.66 -22.63 2.15
CA ARG A 25 -12.14 -23.98 2.41
C ARG A 25 -11.03 -24.41 1.45
N ASN A 26 -10.97 -23.79 0.27
CA ASN A 26 -10.08 -24.14 -0.83
C ASN A 26 -9.02 -23.03 -1.00
N PRO A 27 -7.94 -23.01 -0.20
CA PRO A 27 -6.85 -22.08 -0.43
C PRO A 27 -6.13 -22.40 -1.73
N LEU A 28 -5.67 -21.35 -2.42
CA LEU A 28 -5.02 -21.41 -3.71
C LEU A 28 -3.59 -20.90 -3.60
N ALA A 29 -2.67 -21.47 -4.36
CA ALA A 29 -1.31 -20.97 -4.51
C ALA A 29 -0.99 -20.69 -5.97
N ALA A 30 -0.25 -19.62 -6.20
CA ALA A 30 0.29 -19.28 -7.50
C ALA A 30 1.80 -19.00 -7.38
N PRO A 31 2.56 -19.14 -8.47
CA PRO A 31 3.96 -18.73 -8.50
C PRO A 31 4.10 -17.25 -8.10
N LYS A 32 5.15 -16.93 -7.34
CA LYS A 32 5.45 -15.53 -6.99
C LYS A 32 5.62 -14.69 -8.25
N SER A 33 5.13 -13.46 -8.20
CA SER A 33 5.50 -12.49 -9.22
C SER A 33 6.96 -12.05 -8.99
N LYS A 34 7.66 -11.68 -10.05
CA LYS A 34 9.05 -11.16 -9.94
C LYS A 34 9.16 -9.94 -9.00
N PHE A 35 8.08 -9.19 -8.80
CA PHE A 35 8.03 -8.06 -7.87
C PHE A 35 7.98 -8.47 -6.40
N LEU A 36 7.44 -9.65 -6.09
CA LEU A 36 7.38 -10.22 -4.74
C LEU A 36 8.54 -11.14 -4.43
N ASP A 37 9.35 -11.49 -5.42
CA ASP A 37 10.51 -12.34 -5.21
C ASP A 37 11.58 -11.58 -4.42
N THR A 38 11.52 -11.78 -3.11
CA THR A 38 12.43 -11.12 -2.17
C THR A 38 13.87 -11.65 -2.26
N GLU A 39 14.10 -12.85 -2.81
CA GLU A 39 15.43 -13.40 -3.01
C GLU A 39 16.10 -12.76 -4.23
N ALA A 40 15.41 -12.66 -5.34
CA ALA A 40 15.87 -11.89 -6.50
C ALA A 40 16.00 -10.38 -6.19
N SER A 41 15.23 -9.85 -5.23
CA SER A 41 15.22 -8.44 -4.84
C SER A 41 16.18 -8.10 -3.69
N ARG A 42 16.84 -9.08 -3.05
CA ARG A 42 17.74 -8.80 -1.91
C ARG A 42 18.87 -7.83 -2.26
N GLY A 43 19.37 -7.86 -3.50
CA GLY A 43 20.34 -6.89 -4.00
C GLY A 43 19.78 -5.46 -4.11
N ASN A 44 18.54 -5.33 -4.58
CA ASN A 44 17.92 -4.03 -4.84
C ASN A 44 17.34 -3.34 -3.60
N ARG A 45 17.05 -4.07 -2.52
CA ARG A 45 16.52 -3.47 -1.27
C ARG A 45 17.44 -2.40 -0.69
N LYS A 46 18.75 -2.65 -0.70
CA LYS A 46 19.74 -1.68 -0.23
C LYS A 46 19.67 -0.39 -1.03
N HIS A 47 19.54 -0.47 -2.34
CA HIS A 47 19.45 0.71 -3.21
C HIS A 47 18.15 1.49 -2.99
N ILE A 48 17.02 0.82 -2.77
CA ILE A 48 15.75 1.49 -2.47
C ILE A 48 15.82 2.22 -1.12
N VAL A 49 16.37 1.58 -0.08
CA VAL A 49 16.55 2.21 1.23
C VAL A 49 17.50 3.41 1.12
N TRP A 50 18.64 3.26 0.43
CA TRP A 50 19.58 4.35 0.19
C TRP A 50 18.96 5.49 -0.63
N LEU A 51 18.14 5.18 -1.63
CA LEU A 51 17.42 6.18 -2.41
C LEU A 51 16.44 6.96 -1.53
N ILE A 52 15.65 6.28 -0.69
CA ILE A 52 14.72 6.93 0.26
C ILE A 52 15.49 7.77 1.26
N CYS A 53 16.54 7.23 1.88
CA CYS A 53 17.38 7.97 2.82
C CYS A 53 18.05 9.18 2.14
N GLY A 54 18.53 9.01 0.91
CA GLY A 54 19.12 10.08 0.12
C GLY A 54 18.11 11.19 -0.20
N LEU A 55 16.89 10.83 -0.59
CA LEU A 55 15.81 11.81 -0.84
C LEU A 55 15.41 12.56 0.43
N LEU A 56 15.29 11.86 1.56
CA LEU A 56 14.99 12.49 2.85
C LEU A 56 16.13 13.40 3.31
N ALA A 57 17.38 12.96 3.19
CA ALA A 57 18.55 13.75 3.54
C ALA A 57 18.65 15.00 2.63
N PHE A 58 18.45 14.84 1.32
CA PHE A 58 18.42 15.93 0.37
C PHE A 58 17.31 16.94 0.68
N SER A 59 16.10 16.46 0.96
CA SER A 59 14.98 17.32 1.35
C SER A 59 15.26 18.08 2.65
N SER A 60 15.92 17.43 3.63
CA SER A 60 16.30 18.07 4.88
C SER A 60 17.41 19.09 4.69
N LEU A 61 18.44 18.78 3.91
CA LEU A 61 19.52 19.70 3.60
C LEU A 61 19.01 20.95 2.88
N MET A 62 18.03 20.80 1.99
CA MET A 62 17.42 21.95 1.29
C MET A 62 16.75 22.96 2.22
N GLN A 63 16.29 22.54 3.39
CA GLN A 63 15.72 23.45 4.40
C GLN A 63 16.78 24.35 5.04
N PHE A 64 18.05 23.93 5.08
CA PHE A 64 19.16 24.71 5.63
C PHE A 64 19.76 25.71 4.63
N PHE A 65 19.42 25.58 3.33
CA PHE A 65 19.90 26.46 2.27
C PHE A 65 18.73 27.14 1.54
N PRO A 66 18.00 28.04 2.21
CA PRO A 66 16.82 28.69 1.62
C PRO A 66 17.15 29.57 0.42
N GLU A 67 18.42 29.99 0.26
CA GLU A 67 18.88 30.83 -0.86
C GLU A 67 19.11 30.01 -2.16
N THR A 68 19.27 28.70 -2.08
CA THR A 68 19.39 27.84 -3.27
C THR A 68 18.01 27.57 -3.85
N ARG A 69 17.49 28.53 -4.62
CA ARG A 69 16.22 28.37 -5.34
C ARG A 69 16.45 27.47 -6.56
N PHE A 70 16.32 26.16 -6.39
CA PHE A 70 16.31 25.22 -7.53
C PHE A 70 15.07 25.39 -8.41
N PHE A 71 14.01 25.96 -7.85
CA PHE A 71 12.77 26.24 -8.56
C PHE A 71 12.59 27.74 -8.63
N THR A 72 12.49 28.28 -9.84
CA THR A 72 12.19 29.69 -10.10
C THR A 72 10.74 29.83 -10.49
N GLY A 73 10.05 30.83 -9.95
CA GLY A 73 8.67 31.13 -10.27
C GLY A 73 7.77 31.28 -9.03
N THR A 74 6.51 31.47 -9.29
CA THR A 74 5.47 31.63 -8.27
C THR A 74 4.39 30.58 -8.43
N TYR A 75 3.74 30.20 -7.32
CA TYR A 75 2.58 29.33 -7.37
C TYR A 75 1.48 29.94 -8.20
N SER A 76 0.99 29.20 -9.17
CA SER A 76 -0.02 29.60 -10.16
C SER A 76 -1.02 28.48 -10.41
N TYR A 77 -2.05 28.76 -11.21
CA TYR A 77 -2.95 27.70 -11.68
C TYR A 77 -2.22 26.58 -12.45
N GLY A 78 -1.13 26.94 -13.17
CA GLY A 78 -0.27 25.94 -13.82
C GLY A 78 0.37 24.99 -12.82
N THR A 79 0.82 25.48 -11.65
CA THR A 79 1.36 24.66 -10.57
C THR A 79 0.30 23.73 -9.96
N LEU A 80 -0.95 24.19 -9.84
CA LEU A 80 -2.06 23.33 -9.39
C LEU A 80 -2.34 22.20 -10.38
N ILE A 81 -2.38 22.50 -11.67
CA ILE A 81 -2.55 21.48 -12.72
C ILE A 81 -1.40 20.48 -12.68
N TYR A 82 -0.16 20.94 -12.49
CA TYR A 82 1.00 20.08 -12.33
C TYR A 82 0.80 19.11 -11.14
N PHE A 83 0.39 19.58 -9.95
CA PHE A 83 0.15 18.70 -8.81
C PHE A 83 -0.95 17.69 -9.08
N LEU A 84 -2.07 18.10 -9.68
CA LEU A 84 -3.14 17.17 -10.01
C LEU A 84 -2.69 16.07 -10.97
N LEU A 85 -1.92 16.42 -11.98
CA LEU A 85 -1.41 15.45 -12.96
C LEU A 85 -0.38 14.50 -12.34
N ILE A 86 0.57 15.01 -11.57
CA ILE A 86 1.60 14.17 -10.94
C ILE A 86 0.99 13.24 -9.89
N TRP A 87 0.06 13.72 -9.06
CA TRP A 87 -0.62 12.90 -8.07
C TRP A 87 -1.49 11.81 -8.71
N LEU A 88 -2.17 12.13 -9.80
CA LEU A 88 -2.91 11.13 -10.57
C LEU A 88 -1.98 10.06 -11.15
N LEU A 89 -0.86 10.49 -11.72
CA LEU A 89 0.17 9.59 -12.27
C LEU A 89 0.74 8.68 -11.19
N GLU A 90 1.15 9.22 -10.03
CA GLU A 90 1.66 8.45 -8.89
C GLU A 90 0.62 7.45 -8.39
N THR A 91 -0.63 7.90 -8.23
CA THR A 91 -1.73 7.03 -7.80
C THR A 91 -1.90 5.85 -8.74
N ILE A 92 -2.04 6.10 -10.04
CA ILE A 92 -2.22 5.04 -11.05
C ILE A 92 -1.02 4.10 -11.07
N LEU A 93 0.19 4.63 -11.05
CA LEU A 93 1.43 3.86 -11.11
C LEU A 93 1.56 2.92 -9.92
N LEU A 94 1.31 3.41 -8.70
CA LEU A 94 1.33 2.59 -7.49
C LEU A 94 0.25 1.51 -7.49
N LEU A 95 -0.98 1.85 -7.94
CA LEU A 95 -2.05 0.86 -8.07
C LEU A 95 -1.66 -0.26 -9.04
N VAL A 96 -1.11 0.09 -10.22
CA VAL A 96 -0.66 -0.89 -11.22
C VAL A 96 0.48 -1.75 -10.70
N ILE A 97 1.46 -1.15 -10.01
CA ILE A 97 2.59 -1.89 -9.43
C ILE A 97 2.09 -2.91 -8.40
N VAL A 98 1.27 -2.48 -7.44
CA VAL A 98 0.77 -3.38 -6.38
C VAL A 98 -0.16 -4.45 -6.96
N GLU A 99 -1.02 -4.09 -7.91
CA GLU A 99 -1.87 -5.03 -8.63
C GLU A 99 -1.05 -6.13 -9.30
N ARG A 100 -0.03 -5.75 -10.06
CA ARG A 100 0.87 -6.71 -10.72
C ARG A 100 1.71 -7.50 -9.74
N ALA A 101 2.16 -6.88 -8.65
CA ALA A 101 2.93 -7.57 -7.62
C ALA A 101 2.11 -8.68 -6.96
N LEU A 102 0.90 -8.37 -6.51
CA LEU A 102 0.10 -9.29 -5.70
C LEU A 102 -0.78 -10.24 -6.51
N TYR A 103 -1.27 -9.84 -7.69
CA TYR A 103 -2.36 -10.55 -8.37
C TYR A 103 -2.06 -10.99 -9.81
N LYS A 104 -0.86 -10.72 -10.34
CA LYS A 104 -0.51 -11.08 -11.73
C LYS A 104 -0.75 -12.56 -12.05
N ASN A 105 -0.38 -13.43 -11.14
CA ASN A 105 -0.38 -14.88 -11.37
C ASN A 105 -1.60 -15.59 -10.78
N VAL A 106 -2.59 -14.87 -10.29
CA VAL A 106 -3.81 -15.46 -9.69
C VAL A 106 -4.54 -16.40 -10.65
N ALA A 107 -4.52 -16.12 -11.96
CA ALA A 107 -5.15 -16.99 -12.96
C ALA A 107 -4.50 -18.39 -13.06
N LEU A 108 -3.25 -18.53 -12.60
CA LEU A 108 -2.49 -19.79 -12.56
C LEU A 108 -2.61 -20.50 -11.21
N ALA A 109 -3.46 -20.00 -10.32
CA ALA A 109 -3.54 -20.50 -8.95
C ALA A 109 -4.16 -21.90 -8.90
N GLN A 110 -3.54 -22.79 -8.13
CA GLN A 110 -3.94 -24.17 -7.92
C GLN A 110 -4.28 -24.42 -6.44
N PRO A 111 -5.18 -25.38 -6.13
CA PRO A 111 -5.48 -25.77 -4.76
C PRO A 111 -4.22 -26.23 -4.01
N ILE A 112 -4.10 -25.87 -2.74
CA ILE A 112 -2.95 -26.25 -1.91
C ILE A 112 -3.35 -26.92 -0.60
N SER A 113 -2.31 -27.50 0.05
CA SER A 113 -2.44 -28.10 1.36
C SER A 113 -2.79 -27.09 2.44
N LYS A 114 -3.47 -27.59 3.48
CA LYS A 114 -3.84 -26.80 4.66
C LYS A 114 -2.61 -26.30 5.44
N GLU A 115 -1.52 -27.04 5.35
CA GLU A 115 -0.26 -26.69 6.03
C GLU A 115 0.39 -25.45 5.41
N ASN A 116 0.48 -25.39 4.08
CA ASN A 116 1.03 -24.24 3.37
C ASN A 116 0.20 -22.98 3.60
N PHE A 117 -1.14 -23.10 3.70
CA PHE A 117 -1.97 -21.97 4.11
C PHE A 117 -1.64 -21.48 5.52
N ARG A 118 -1.44 -22.38 6.49
CA ARG A 118 -1.04 -21.99 7.87
C ARG A 118 0.30 -21.27 7.87
N ARG A 119 1.29 -21.82 7.15
CA ARG A 119 2.61 -21.19 7.02
C ARG A 119 2.49 -19.78 6.42
N ALA A 120 1.67 -19.59 5.38
CA ALA A 120 1.44 -18.29 4.77
C ALA A 120 0.78 -17.29 5.73
N VAL A 121 -0.21 -17.73 6.54
CA VAL A 121 -0.82 -16.89 7.59
C VAL A 121 0.22 -16.51 8.64
N ASP A 122 1.06 -17.48 9.05
CA ASP A 122 2.08 -17.27 10.07
C ASP A 122 3.27 -16.43 9.56
N SER A 123 3.55 -16.43 8.26
CA SER A 123 4.60 -15.61 7.64
C SER A 123 4.21 -14.17 7.41
N ASN A 124 2.95 -13.81 7.58
CA ASN A 124 2.49 -12.42 7.42
C ASN A 124 3.01 -11.57 8.58
N LEU A 125 4.15 -10.91 8.35
CA LEU A 125 4.90 -10.15 9.34
C LEU A 125 4.07 -9.05 10.01
N PHE A 126 3.16 -8.43 9.28
CA PHE A 126 2.38 -7.31 9.80
C PHE A 126 1.46 -7.74 10.95
N TRP A 127 0.79 -8.89 10.82
CA TRP A 127 -0.12 -9.39 11.86
C TRP A 127 0.54 -10.26 12.90
N ASN A 128 1.66 -10.90 12.57
CA ASN A 128 2.44 -11.68 13.53
C ASN A 128 3.18 -10.82 14.55
N ASN A 129 3.57 -9.60 14.17
CA ASN A 129 4.20 -8.66 15.10
C ASN A 129 3.24 -8.15 16.17
N PHE A 130 1.93 -8.33 16.02
CA PHE A 130 0.93 -8.08 17.07
C PHE A 130 0.70 -9.29 18.00
N SER A 131 1.75 -10.02 18.28
CA SER A 131 1.97 -10.99 19.38
C SER A 131 1.08 -12.22 19.46
N ASP A 132 0.01 -12.38 18.69
CA ASP A 132 -0.85 -13.56 18.78
C ASP A 132 -1.31 -14.06 17.39
N LYS A 133 -1.14 -15.37 17.15
CA LYS A 133 -1.57 -16.04 15.92
C LYS A 133 -3.10 -16.13 15.78
N LYS A 134 -3.85 -15.74 16.82
CA LYS A 134 -5.31 -15.74 16.82
C LYS A 134 -5.87 -14.42 16.30
N VAL A 135 -7.03 -14.50 15.65
CA VAL A 135 -7.81 -13.34 15.26
C VAL A 135 -8.61 -12.88 16.48
N THR A 136 -8.13 -11.81 17.14
CA THR A 136 -8.77 -11.24 18.32
C THR A 136 -9.69 -10.07 17.95
N LEU A 137 -10.59 -9.70 18.87
CA LEU A 137 -11.44 -8.52 18.69
C LEU A 137 -10.61 -7.23 18.55
N GLY A 138 -9.53 -7.11 19.34
CA GLY A 138 -8.62 -5.96 19.26
C GLY A 138 -7.98 -5.82 17.88
N LYS A 139 -7.54 -6.91 17.23
CA LYS A 139 -7.02 -6.88 15.86
C LYS A 139 -8.08 -6.41 14.86
N LYS A 140 -9.34 -6.84 15.02
CA LYS A 140 -10.45 -6.39 14.15
C LYS A 140 -10.72 -4.91 14.32
N LEU A 141 -10.81 -4.41 15.56
CA LEU A 141 -11.02 -3.00 15.85
C LEU A 141 -9.88 -2.14 15.30
N PHE A 142 -8.62 -2.57 15.52
CA PHE A 142 -7.45 -1.89 14.96
C PHE A 142 -7.49 -1.85 13.44
N ALA A 143 -7.82 -2.96 12.78
CA ALA A 143 -7.92 -3.02 11.31
C ALA A 143 -8.99 -2.05 10.77
N TRP A 144 -10.13 -1.95 11.44
CA TRP A 144 -11.17 -0.99 11.11
C TRP A 144 -10.70 0.46 11.30
N PHE A 145 -10.17 0.76 12.48
CA PHE A 145 -9.66 2.11 12.78
C PHE A 145 -8.59 2.53 11.77
N PHE A 146 -7.59 1.66 11.55
CA PHE A 146 -6.50 1.95 10.62
C PHE A 146 -7.00 2.14 9.19
N THR A 147 -7.91 1.28 8.72
CA THR A 147 -8.46 1.40 7.36
C THR A 147 -9.23 2.71 7.18
N VAL A 148 -10.09 3.07 8.15
CA VAL A 148 -10.85 4.33 8.11
C VAL A 148 -9.91 5.53 8.18
N PHE A 149 -8.95 5.51 9.11
CA PHE A 149 -7.96 6.58 9.27
C PHE A 149 -7.17 6.82 7.96
N MET A 150 -6.63 5.75 7.37
CA MET A 150 -5.86 5.85 6.13
C MET A 150 -6.73 6.27 4.93
N ALA A 151 -7.99 5.84 4.87
CA ALA A 151 -8.92 6.27 3.84
C ALA A 151 -9.24 7.77 3.96
N VAL A 152 -9.48 8.24 5.18
CA VAL A 152 -9.73 9.67 5.44
C VAL A 152 -8.49 10.49 5.10
N MET A 153 -7.31 10.10 5.58
CA MET A 153 -6.06 10.80 5.30
C MET A 153 -5.73 10.80 3.79
N GLY A 154 -5.97 9.69 3.11
CA GLY A 154 -5.72 9.57 1.68
C GLY A 154 -6.64 10.40 0.80
N LEU A 155 -7.84 10.70 1.26
CA LEU A 155 -8.79 11.54 0.52
C LEU A 155 -8.75 13.01 0.98
N ALA A 156 -8.78 13.25 2.29
CA ALA A 156 -8.79 14.60 2.86
C ALA A 156 -7.44 15.30 2.77
N GLY A 157 -6.33 14.56 2.84
CA GLY A 157 -4.97 15.12 2.76
C GLY A 157 -4.73 15.92 1.48
N PRO A 158 -4.87 15.32 0.29
CA PRO A 158 -4.72 16.04 -0.98
C PRO A 158 -5.66 17.23 -1.12
N ILE A 159 -6.93 17.09 -0.69
CA ILE A 159 -7.91 18.18 -0.73
C ILE A 159 -7.46 19.35 0.16
N SER A 160 -6.99 19.05 1.38
CA SER A 160 -6.50 20.07 2.31
C SER A 160 -5.28 20.81 1.76
N ILE A 161 -4.36 20.08 1.12
CA ILE A 161 -3.17 20.65 0.49
C ILE A 161 -3.56 21.54 -0.68
N LEU A 162 -4.45 21.08 -1.56
CA LEU A 162 -4.95 21.93 -2.66
C LEU A 162 -5.63 23.20 -2.15
N SER A 163 -6.44 23.09 -1.10
CA SER A 163 -7.06 24.26 -0.47
C SER A 163 -6.02 25.23 0.10
N MET A 164 -4.98 24.71 0.76
CA MET A 164 -3.88 25.53 1.26
C MET A 164 -3.12 26.24 0.12
N LEU A 165 -2.82 25.52 -0.95
CA LEU A 165 -2.17 26.08 -2.14
C LEU A 165 -2.99 27.23 -2.72
N VAL A 166 -4.30 27.04 -2.90
CA VAL A 166 -5.18 28.07 -3.47
C VAL A 166 -5.33 29.28 -2.53
N LEU A 167 -5.53 29.05 -1.23
CA LEU A 167 -5.86 30.12 -0.30
C LEU A 167 -4.67 30.88 0.25
N LYS A 168 -3.48 30.24 0.30
CA LYS A 168 -2.33 30.83 1.01
C LYS A 168 -1.06 30.94 0.17
N MET A 169 -0.88 30.10 -0.84
CA MET A 169 0.40 30.03 -1.57
C MET A 169 0.35 30.66 -2.97
N MET A 170 -0.85 30.91 -3.53
CA MET A 170 -0.95 31.54 -4.87
C MET A 170 -0.22 32.88 -4.91
N GLY A 171 0.65 33.05 -5.93
CA GLY A 171 1.48 34.26 -6.11
C GLY A 171 2.74 34.30 -5.24
N THR A 172 2.92 33.38 -4.26
CA THR A 172 4.15 33.30 -3.49
C THR A 172 5.25 32.56 -4.26
N PRO A 173 6.54 32.85 -4.00
CA PRO A 173 7.65 32.13 -4.63
C PRO A 173 7.59 30.62 -4.32
N ILE A 174 7.94 29.81 -5.33
CA ILE A 174 8.06 28.35 -5.16
C ILE A 174 9.34 28.06 -4.38
N GLY A 175 9.22 27.27 -3.30
CA GLY A 175 10.34 26.84 -2.49
C GLY A 175 10.57 25.32 -2.57
N SER A 176 11.38 24.80 -1.65
CA SER A 176 11.72 23.37 -1.55
C SER A 176 10.53 22.48 -1.22
N GLU A 177 9.43 23.04 -0.68
CA GLU A 177 8.19 22.36 -0.39
C GLU A 177 7.50 21.76 -1.64
N LEU A 178 7.84 22.24 -2.83
CA LEU A 178 7.34 21.68 -4.10
C LEU A 178 7.61 20.16 -4.15
N PHE A 179 8.79 19.75 -3.71
CA PHE A 179 9.19 18.32 -3.76
C PHE A 179 8.30 17.43 -2.89
N PRO A 180 8.17 17.64 -1.55
CA PRO A 180 7.26 16.83 -0.74
C PRO A 180 5.81 16.96 -1.18
N LEU A 181 5.36 18.11 -1.64
CA LEU A 181 4.01 18.29 -2.18
C LEU A 181 3.78 17.46 -3.44
N SER A 182 4.79 17.31 -4.29
CA SER A 182 4.68 16.49 -5.51
C SER A 182 4.47 15.00 -5.20
N LEU A 183 4.89 14.51 -4.04
CA LEU A 183 4.74 13.08 -3.64
C LEU A 183 3.39 12.75 -2.97
N MET A 184 2.50 13.71 -2.85
CA MET A 184 1.23 13.51 -2.12
C MET A 184 0.22 12.62 -2.86
N GLY A 185 0.46 12.28 -4.13
CA GLY A 185 -0.31 11.26 -4.87
C GLY A 185 -0.19 9.85 -4.28
N ILE A 186 0.80 9.61 -3.41
CA ILE A 186 0.93 8.36 -2.66
C ILE A 186 -0.25 8.15 -1.70
N LEU A 187 -0.78 9.23 -1.10
CA LEU A 187 -1.86 9.14 -0.11
C LEU A 187 -3.16 8.56 -0.69
N PRO A 188 -3.72 9.07 -1.79
CA PRO A 188 -4.90 8.47 -2.41
C PRO A 188 -4.61 7.06 -2.93
N ALA A 189 -3.39 6.76 -3.41
CA ALA A 189 -3.03 5.41 -3.80
C ALA A 189 -3.14 4.42 -2.64
N VAL A 190 -2.60 4.77 -1.46
CA VAL A 190 -2.69 3.93 -0.25
C VAL A 190 -4.14 3.76 0.18
N ALA A 191 -4.96 4.82 0.16
CA ALA A 191 -6.38 4.73 0.48
C ALA A 191 -7.11 3.74 -0.44
N VAL A 192 -6.92 3.85 -1.75
CA VAL A 192 -7.53 2.95 -2.74
C VAL A 192 -7.04 1.51 -2.57
N LEU A 193 -5.74 1.29 -2.35
CA LEU A 193 -5.17 -0.03 -2.11
C LEU A 193 -5.80 -0.71 -0.88
N LEU A 194 -5.93 0.02 0.21
CA LEU A 194 -6.53 -0.50 1.44
C LEU A 194 -8.03 -0.80 1.28
N LEU A 195 -8.75 0.05 0.58
CA LEU A 195 -10.19 -0.13 0.39
C LEU A 195 -10.53 -1.18 -0.66
N TRP A 196 -9.78 -1.25 -1.74
CA TRP A 196 -10.13 -2.05 -2.90
C TRP A 196 -9.37 -3.38 -3.00
N LEU A 197 -8.02 -3.37 -3.02
CA LEU A 197 -7.25 -4.56 -3.40
C LEU A 197 -7.08 -5.53 -2.24
N ASN A 198 -6.57 -5.07 -1.13
CA ASN A 198 -6.28 -5.95 -0.01
C ASN A 198 -6.27 -5.16 1.29
N ASN A 199 -7.38 -5.09 1.95
CA ASN A 199 -7.43 -4.47 3.26
C ASN A 199 -7.30 -5.51 4.38
N MET A 200 -6.84 -5.05 5.53
CA MET A 200 -6.63 -5.87 6.72
C MET A 200 -7.91 -6.55 7.20
N ILE A 201 -9.06 -5.88 7.03
CA ILE A 201 -10.37 -6.41 7.42
C ILE A 201 -10.71 -7.66 6.61
N ARG A 202 -10.48 -7.63 5.30
CA ARG A 202 -10.74 -8.77 4.42
C ARG A 202 -9.81 -9.94 4.72
N TRP A 203 -8.54 -9.65 4.99
CA TRP A 203 -7.54 -10.62 5.39
C TRP A 203 -7.96 -11.34 6.69
N LEU A 204 -8.27 -10.57 7.76
CA LEU A 204 -8.72 -11.13 9.03
C LEU A 204 -9.99 -11.97 8.85
N LYS A 205 -10.93 -11.50 8.06
CA LYS A 205 -12.19 -12.20 7.77
C LYS A 205 -11.97 -13.51 7.00
N ALA A 206 -11.05 -13.52 6.02
CA ALA A 206 -10.69 -14.71 5.27
C ALA A 206 -10.04 -15.77 6.17
N VAL A 207 -9.07 -15.37 6.99
CA VAL A 207 -8.38 -16.27 7.94
C VAL A 207 -9.35 -16.82 8.99
N GLU A 208 -10.23 -16.00 9.54
CA GLU A 208 -11.22 -16.42 10.53
C GLU A 208 -12.22 -17.43 9.92
N ARG A 209 -12.76 -17.16 8.73
CA ARG A 209 -13.67 -18.08 8.02
C ARG A 209 -13.00 -19.42 7.73
N TYR A 210 -11.76 -19.40 7.27
CA TYR A 210 -10.99 -20.63 7.06
C TYR A 210 -10.84 -21.43 8.36
N ARG A 211 -10.51 -20.78 9.48
CA ARG A 211 -10.38 -21.44 10.79
C ARG A 211 -11.71 -22.02 11.28
N ASN A 212 -12.79 -21.26 11.19
CA ASN A 212 -14.11 -21.68 11.65
C ASN A 212 -14.71 -22.79 10.78
N SER A 213 -14.38 -22.85 9.49
CA SER A 213 -14.84 -23.94 8.62
C SER A 213 -14.26 -25.31 8.97
N ARG A 214 -13.22 -25.36 9.83
CA ARG A 214 -12.61 -26.58 10.35
C ARG A 214 -13.27 -27.11 11.62
N VAL A 215 -13.84 -26.22 12.42
CA VAL A 215 -14.42 -26.60 13.73
C VAL A 215 -15.78 -27.30 13.55
N LYS A 216 -16.40 -27.14 12.37
CA LYS A 216 -17.72 -27.75 12.05
C LYS A 216 -17.61 -29.13 11.36
N LYS A 217 -16.50 -29.83 11.44
CA LYS A 217 -16.30 -31.22 11.11
C LYS A 217 -15.94 -32.00 12.36
#